data_9828a97f8bdd8c7da93743bc22635115
#
_entry.id   9828a97f8bdd8c7da93743bc22635115
#
_cell.length_a   1.000
_cell.length_b   1.000
_cell.length_c   1.000
_cell.angle_alpha   90.00
_cell.angle_beta   90.00
_cell.angle_gamma   90.00
#
_symmetry.space_group_name_H-M   'P 1'
#
loop_
_entity.id
_entity.type
_entity.pdbx_description
1 polymer ?
#
loop_
_entity_poly.entity_id
_entity_poly.type
_entity_poly.pdbx_seq_one_letter_code
_entity_poly.pdbx_strand_id
1 'polypeptide(L)'
;LKLLKTNFLDEVLIMFPDPWPKKRHWKRRFINNSSVSEISRSLKSNGRVLFCTDNKSIAFWGLRHFILNRNFIWAIDKPLDCKNRISSNHITKYEHKALKNNIQPYYFNFVKQ
;
A
#
# COMPACT_ATOMS: atom_id res chain seq x y z
N LEU A 1 11.68 -9.39 -0.40
CA LEU A 1 10.39 -10.07 -0.60
C LEU A 1 10.56 -11.49 -1.12
N LYS A 2 11.53 -11.72 -2.02
CA LYS A 2 11.76 -13.06 -2.58
C LYS A 2 12.17 -14.09 -1.53
N LEU A 3 12.69 -13.64 -0.39
CA LEU A 3 13.10 -14.52 0.70
C LEU A 3 11.94 -14.95 1.59
N LEU A 4 10.77 -14.32 1.46
CA LEU A 4 9.60 -14.65 2.25
C LEU A 4 8.93 -15.93 1.73
N LYS A 5 8.41 -16.71 2.64
CA LYS A 5 7.69 -17.94 2.31
C LYS A 5 6.37 -17.62 1.63
N THR A 6 5.89 -18.58 0.81
CA THR A 6 4.57 -18.48 0.19
C THR A 6 3.49 -18.64 1.26
N ASN A 7 2.44 -17.84 1.16
CA ASN A 7 1.28 -17.90 2.07
C ASN A 7 1.69 -17.80 3.54
N PHE A 8 2.56 -16.86 3.85
CA PHE A 8 3.10 -16.72 5.21
C PHE A 8 2.56 -15.49 5.94
N LEU A 9 2.33 -14.40 5.24
CA LEU A 9 1.95 -13.14 5.86
C LEU A 9 0.45 -12.95 5.95
N ASP A 10 -0.01 -12.36 7.05
CA ASP A 10 -1.41 -11.97 7.24
C ASP A 10 -1.68 -10.57 6.71
N GLU A 11 -0.69 -9.69 6.80
CA GLU A 11 -0.86 -8.27 6.46
C GLU A 11 0.47 -7.68 6.02
N VAL A 12 0.41 -6.76 5.06
CA VAL A 12 1.54 -5.96 4.60
C VAL A 12 1.18 -4.49 4.71
N LEU A 13 2.05 -3.71 5.32
CA LEU A 13 1.87 -2.27 5.42
C LEU A 13 2.87 -1.58 4.49
N ILE A 14 2.36 -0.74 3.60
CA ILE A 14 3.19 0.09 2.71
C ILE A 14 2.90 1.53 3.09
N MET A 15 3.82 2.13 3.82
CA MET A 15 3.61 3.43 4.43
C MET A 15 4.59 4.44 3.85
N PHE A 16 4.07 5.43 3.13
CA PHE A 16 4.82 6.56 2.60
C PHE A 16 6.07 6.16 1.81
N PRO A 17 5.92 5.30 0.77
CA PRO A 17 7.06 4.91 -0.05
C PRO A 17 7.63 6.11 -0.81
N ASP A 18 8.93 6.04 -1.16
CA ASP A 18 9.61 7.09 -1.90
C ASP A 18 8.89 7.38 -3.22
N PRO A 19 8.60 8.65 -3.53
CA PRO A 19 7.78 8.97 -4.70
C PRO A 19 8.52 8.91 -6.03
N TRP A 20 9.86 9.05 -6.07
CA TRP A 20 10.63 9.05 -7.31
C TRP A 20 9.89 9.82 -8.42
N PRO A 21 9.75 11.18 -8.31
CA PRO A 21 8.86 11.94 -9.18
C PRO A 21 9.27 11.96 -10.65
N LYS A 22 10.57 11.85 -10.94
CA LYS A 22 11.07 11.90 -12.32
C LYS A 22 10.77 10.58 -13.03
N LYS A 23 10.24 10.68 -14.25
CA LYS A 23 9.85 9.51 -15.04
C LYS A 23 10.98 8.49 -15.19
N ARG A 24 12.22 8.94 -15.38
CA ARG A 24 13.38 8.05 -15.51
C ARG A 24 13.64 7.20 -14.27
N HIS A 25 13.06 7.57 -13.12
CA HIS A 25 13.24 6.86 -11.85
C HIS A 25 12.03 6.05 -11.44
N TRP A 26 10.95 6.01 -12.22
CA TRP A 26 9.72 5.33 -11.83
C TRP A 26 9.93 3.83 -11.58
N LYS A 27 10.87 3.21 -12.28
CA LYS A 27 11.22 1.81 -12.05
C LYS A 27 11.80 1.54 -10.65
N ARG A 28 12.21 2.59 -9.94
CA ARG A 28 12.71 2.50 -8.57
C ARG A 28 11.60 2.55 -7.52
N ARG A 29 10.37 2.86 -7.93
CA ARG A 29 9.24 2.89 -7.02
C ARG A 29 9.00 1.50 -6.44
N PHE A 30 8.72 1.44 -5.13
CA PHE A 30 8.52 0.18 -4.44
C PHE A 30 7.38 -0.63 -5.06
N ILE A 31 6.24 0.00 -5.34
CA ILE A 31 5.10 -0.69 -5.93
C ILE A 31 5.30 -0.78 -7.44
N ASN A 32 5.45 -2.01 -7.92
CA ASN A 32 5.57 -2.34 -9.34
C ASN A 32 5.03 -3.76 -9.55
N ASN A 33 5.00 -4.22 -10.81
CA ASN A 33 4.44 -5.55 -11.09
C ASN A 33 5.17 -6.65 -10.32
N SER A 34 6.48 -6.55 -10.19
CA SER A 34 7.29 -7.56 -9.50
C SER A 34 6.98 -7.58 -8.00
N SER A 35 6.98 -6.43 -7.35
CA SER A 35 6.72 -6.37 -5.91
C SER A 35 5.29 -6.77 -5.57
N VAL A 36 4.32 -6.37 -6.38
CA VAL A 36 2.92 -6.75 -6.17
C VAL A 36 2.76 -8.27 -6.30
N SER A 37 3.41 -8.89 -7.28
CA SER A 37 3.39 -10.34 -7.43
C SER A 37 4.01 -11.04 -6.21
N GLU A 38 5.12 -10.53 -5.71
CA GLU A 38 5.78 -11.10 -4.53
C GLU A 38 4.94 -10.92 -3.26
N ILE A 39 4.29 -9.77 -3.11
CA ILE A 39 3.36 -9.52 -2.02
C ILE A 39 2.18 -10.51 -2.09
N SER A 40 1.63 -10.69 -3.29
CA SER A 40 0.54 -11.64 -3.50
C SER A 40 0.96 -13.06 -3.09
N ARG A 41 2.13 -13.47 -3.51
CA ARG A 41 2.66 -14.80 -3.17
C ARG A 41 2.85 -14.96 -1.66
N SER A 42 3.36 -13.94 -1.00
CA SER A 42 3.70 -14.00 0.43
C SER A 42 2.48 -13.93 1.34
N LEU A 43 1.38 -13.33 0.88
CA LEU A 43 0.17 -13.20 1.67
C LEU A 43 -0.64 -14.49 1.67
N LYS A 44 -1.24 -14.79 2.81
CA LYS A 44 -2.26 -15.84 2.91
C LYS A 44 -3.52 -15.38 2.19
N SER A 45 -4.40 -16.33 1.84
CA SER A 45 -5.74 -16.02 1.37
C SER A 45 -6.45 -15.15 2.43
N ASN A 46 -7.14 -14.11 2.00
CA ASN A 46 -7.78 -13.11 2.86
C ASN A 46 -6.80 -12.21 3.61
N GLY A 47 -5.50 -12.35 3.35
CA GLY A 47 -4.51 -11.40 3.82
C GLY A 47 -4.69 -10.06 3.12
N ARG A 48 -4.17 -9.01 3.69
CA ARG A 48 -4.42 -7.67 3.17
C ARG A 48 -3.18 -6.80 3.11
N VAL A 49 -3.26 -5.82 2.21
CA VAL A 49 -2.27 -4.76 2.07
C VAL A 49 -2.92 -3.45 2.47
N LEU A 50 -2.31 -2.75 3.42
CA LEU A 50 -2.69 -1.41 3.79
C LEU A 50 -1.64 -0.47 3.22
N PHE A 51 -2.05 0.40 2.30
CA PHE A 51 -1.16 1.31 1.59
C PHE A 51 -1.55 2.74 1.91
N CYS A 52 -0.57 3.51 2.38
CA CYS A 52 -0.78 4.91 2.75
C CYS A 52 0.29 5.78 2.12
N THR A 53 -0.10 6.90 1.54
CA THR A 53 0.82 7.89 0.99
C THR A 53 0.17 9.28 0.99
N ASP A 54 0.97 10.33 1.13
CA ASP A 54 0.53 11.71 0.97
C ASP A 54 0.78 12.25 -0.43
N ASN A 55 1.41 11.46 -1.29
CA ASN A 55 1.75 11.85 -2.67
C ASN A 55 0.69 11.33 -3.63
N LYS A 56 0.01 12.24 -4.32
CA LYS A 56 -1.08 11.91 -5.24
C LYS A 56 -0.63 11.00 -6.37
N SER A 57 0.53 11.26 -6.95
CA SER A 57 1.07 10.45 -8.05
C SER A 57 1.32 9.01 -7.61
N ILE A 58 1.90 8.84 -6.42
CA ILE A 58 2.15 7.51 -5.84
C ILE A 58 0.85 6.82 -5.49
N ALA A 59 -0.16 7.57 -5.00
CA ALA A 59 -1.45 7.00 -4.68
C ALA A 59 -2.10 6.33 -5.89
N PHE A 60 -2.17 7.04 -7.02
CA PHE A 60 -2.75 6.50 -8.24
C PHE A 60 -1.89 5.40 -8.86
N TRP A 61 -0.57 5.55 -8.80
CA TRP A 61 0.37 4.54 -9.27
C TRP A 61 0.19 3.21 -8.53
N GLY A 62 0.17 3.28 -7.19
CA GLY A 62 -0.01 2.08 -6.38
C GLY A 62 -1.38 1.45 -6.56
N LEU A 63 -2.42 2.27 -6.54
CA LEU A 63 -3.79 1.81 -6.76
C LEU A 63 -3.91 1.04 -8.07
N ARG A 64 -3.37 1.61 -9.15
CA ARG A 64 -3.42 0.97 -10.47
C ARG A 64 -2.75 -0.40 -10.46
N HIS A 65 -1.56 -0.50 -9.87
CA HIS A 65 -0.82 -1.77 -9.85
C HIS A 65 -1.56 -2.86 -9.08
N PHE A 66 -2.19 -2.51 -7.97
CA PHE A 66 -2.97 -3.48 -7.21
C PHE A 66 -4.28 -3.85 -7.91
N ILE A 67 -4.99 -2.89 -8.50
CA ILE A 67 -6.24 -3.17 -9.22
C ILE A 67 -6.00 -4.10 -10.41
N LEU A 68 -4.90 -3.91 -11.13
CA LEU A 68 -4.59 -4.72 -12.31
C LEU A 68 -4.12 -6.13 -11.97
N ASN A 69 -3.80 -6.40 -10.71
CA ASN A 69 -3.41 -7.74 -10.28
C ASN A 69 -4.65 -8.54 -9.92
N ARG A 70 -4.81 -9.72 -10.53
CA ARG A 70 -5.98 -10.58 -10.36
C ARG A 70 -6.17 -11.08 -8.93
N ASN A 71 -5.10 -11.11 -8.14
CA ASN A 71 -5.14 -11.69 -6.82
C ASN A 71 -5.62 -10.73 -5.74
N PHE A 72 -5.86 -9.47 -6.09
CA PHE A 72 -6.30 -8.46 -5.13
C PHE A 72 -7.67 -7.90 -5.45
N ILE A 73 -8.43 -7.61 -4.40
CA ILE A 73 -9.69 -6.86 -4.46
C ILE A 73 -9.48 -5.57 -3.66
N TRP A 74 -9.87 -4.44 -4.26
CA TRP A 74 -9.85 -3.16 -3.56
C TRP A 74 -11.08 -3.06 -2.65
N ALA A 75 -10.86 -3.02 -1.33
CA ALA A 75 -11.93 -2.92 -0.35
C ALA A 75 -12.40 -1.48 -0.22
N ILE A 76 -13.13 -0.98 -1.21
CA ILE A 76 -13.60 0.41 -1.30
C ILE A 76 -14.63 0.73 -0.22
N ASP A 77 -15.43 -0.25 0.16
CA ASP A 77 -16.55 -0.10 1.07
C ASP A 77 -16.15 0.29 2.49
N LYS A 78 -14.86 0.20 2.83
CA LYS A 78 -14.37 0.52 4.17
C LYS A 78 -13.14 1.42 4.18
N PRO A 79 -13.11 2.52 3.41
CA PRO A 79 -11.91 3.37 3.38
C PRO A 79 -11.65 4.10 4.71
N LEU A 80 -12.71 4.48 5.42
CA LEU A 80 -12.58 5.15 6.72
C LEU A 80 -12.06 4.21 7.80
N ASP A 81 -12.51 2.95 7.78
CA ASP A 81 -12.03 1.95 8.73
C ASP A 81 -10.53 1.72 8.58
N CYS A 82 -10.06 1.64 7.34
CA CYS A 82 -8.65 1.50 7.05
C CYS A 82 -7.85 2.68 7.61
N LYS A 83 -8.33 3.90 7.38
CA LYS A 83 -7.71 5.12 7.88
C LYS A 83 -7.66 5.15 9.40
N ASN A 84 -8.79 4.89 10.04
CA ASN A 84 -8.90 4.91 11.49
C ASN A 84 -8.00 3.87 12.15
N ARG A 85 -7.97 2.67 11.57
CA ARG A 85 -7.15 1.59 12.09
C ARG A 85 -5.66 1.94 12.05
N ILE A 86 -5.19 2.47 10.94
CA ILE A 86 -3.80 2.88 10.81
C ILE A 86 -3.48 3.98 11.82
N SER A 87 -4.32 4.99 11.91
CA SER A 87 -4.09 6.14 12.80
C SER A 87 -4.10 5.74 14.27
N SER A 88 -4.97 4.80 14.66
CA SER A 88 -5.08 4.42 16.06
C SER A 88 -3.92 3.57 16.56
N ASN A 89 -3.33 2.75 15.68
CA ASN A 89 -2.37 1.75 16.10
C ASN A 89 -0.93 2.02 15.66
N HIS A 90 -0.75 2.66 14.52
CA HIS A 90 0.56 2.74 13.88
C HIS A 90 0.76 4.07 13.17
N ILE A 91 0.67 5.17 13.91
CA ILE A 91 0.98 6.48 13.35
C ILE A 91 2.48 6.55 13.12
N THR A 92 2.88 6.60 11.85
CA THR A 92 4.29 6.75 11.49
C THR A 92 4.72 8.20 11.63
N LYS A 93 6.04 8.41 11.65
CA LYS A 93 6.61 9.76 11.65
C LYS A 93 6.12 10.57 10.44
N TYR A 94 6.04 9.96 9.27
CA TYR A 94 5.61 10.63 8.04
C TYR A 94 4.13 10.95 8.06
N GLU A 95 3.31 10.03 8.55
CA GLU A 95 1.88 10.24 8.68
C GLU A 95 1.58 11.38 9.65
N HIS A 96 2.25 11.40 10.78
CA HIS A 96 2.10 12.45 11.79
C HIS A 96 2.44 13.82 11.20
N LYS A 97 3.54 13.89 10.45
CA LYS A 97 3.96 15.12 9.78
C LYS A 97 2.93 15.60 8.77
N ALA A 98 2.37 14.69 7.98
CA ALA A 98 1.35 15.01 6.99
C ALA A 98 0.10 15.59 7.66
N LEU A 99 -0.37 14.97 8.72
CA LEU A 99 -1.54 15.44 9.46
C LEU A 99 -1.30 16.80 10.09
N LYS A 100 -0.11 17.02 10.65
CA LYS A 100 0.26 18.31 11.26
C LYS A 100 0.25 19.43 10.24
N ASN A 101 0.59 19.17 8.98
CA ASN A 101 0.60 20.16 7.91
C ASN A 101 -0.72 20.25 7.17
N ASN A 102 -1.79 19.67 7.71
CA ASN A 102 -3.12 19.62 7.08
C ASN A 102 -3.12 18.91 5.71
N ILE A 103 -2.15 18.04 5.48
CA ILE A 103 -2.11 17.19 4.29
C ILE A 103 -2.91 15.94 4.61
N GLN A 104 -3.91 15.64 3.78
CA GLN A 104 -4.75 14.46 3.97
C GLN A 104 -4.11 13.29 3.21
N PRO A 105 -3.53 12.29 3.92
CA PRO A 105 -2.99 11.12 3.24
C PRO A 105 -4.06 10.29 2.55
N TYR A 106 -3.64 9.55 1.55
CA TYR A 106 -4.48 8.57 0.87
C TYR A 106 -4.29 7.20 1.54
N TYR A 107 -5.40 6.51 1.80
CA TYR A 107 -5.40 5.18 2.43
C TYR A 107 -6.12 4.19 1.54
N PHE A 108 -5.48 3.06 1.30
CA PHE A 108 -6.05 1.99 0.47
C PHE A 108 -5.95 0.66 1.19
N ASN A 109 -6.97 -0.16 1.04
CA ASN A 109 -7.01 -1.51 1.58
C ASN A 109 -7.25 -2.48 0.42
N PHE A 110 -6.34 -3.43 0.23
CA PHE A 110 -6.46 -4.47 -0.78
C PHE A 110 -6.46 -5.82 -0.08
N VAL A 111 -7.35 -6.71 -0.50
CA VAL A 111 -7.49 -8.04 0.09
C VAL A 111 -7.12 -9.08 -0.96
N LYS A 112 -6.29 -10.04 -0.56
CA LYS A 112 -5.92 -11.16 -1.43
C LYS A 112 -7.06 -12.17 -1.47
N GLN A 113 -7.46 -12.53 -2.67
CA GLN A 113 -8.46 -13.58 -2.90
C GLN A 113 -7.95 -14.96 -2.56
#